data_3c7c4ef9f493d32cce690cab0ea28313
#
_entry.id   3c7c4ef9f493d32cce690cab0ea28313
#
_cell.length_a   1.000
_cell.length_b   1.000
_cell.length_c   1.000
_cell.angle_alpha   90.00
_cell.angle_beta   90.00
_cell.angle_gamma   90.00
#
_symmetry.space_group_name_H-M   'P 1'
#
loop_
_entity.id
_entity.type
_entity.pdbx_description
1 polymer ?
#
loop_
_entity_poly.entity_id
_entity_poly.type
_entity_poly.pdbx_seq_one_letter_code
_entity_poly.pdbx_strand_id
1 'polypeptide(L)'
;MTVDRTSVDENSQVLAKHRGFPVKLLHDIDKIPVTEDYTIIYTLLKEFNADGSPSDIVIDNNNLSNSNIKIAVENGKINIYDGTKCYENFIEFVRCKDNGDSYNFAPVEGDSYEIAKIKSARVILKGPLRATLRIVTTFFTVDISLDKNSKLLNFKTKWLNLSTNKLWQVRFNLGKPVKEVQSEDMNLLITRKFNPEYDIRQNLPTEKGIEAKTNTAPMQRFVWANGLGVITKGLTEYEVSKNSLSVTLLRSTGMISNPKNAARTTPAGPPIETPGLQQLGEMSAEFSIGFFPVKDWANYVEEVYPQTILF
;
A
#
# COMPACT_ATOMS: atom_id res chain seq x y z
N MET A 1 -10.16 -30.02 20.12
CA MET A 1 -11.26 -29.85 19.17
C MET A 1 -10.65 -29.61 17.82
N THR A 2 -10.75 -30.55 16.91
CA THR A 2 -10.24 -30.39 15.54
C THR A 2 -11.21 -29.49 14.80
N VAL A 3 -10.74 -28.32 14.39
CA VAL A 3 -11.55 -27.41 13.59
C VAL A 3 -11.48 -27.89 12.14
N ASP A 4 -12.63 -28.23 11.58
CA ASP A 4 -12.72 -28.55 10.16
C ASP A 4 -12.62 -27.24 9.35
N ARG A 5 -11.45 -27.02 8.75
CA ARG A 5 -11.15 -25.80 7.97
C ARG A 5 -11.96 -25.71 6.67
N THR A 6 -12.56 -26.82 6.23
CA THR A 6 -13.35 -26.84 4.99
C THR A 6 -14.78 -26.36 5.20
N SER A 7 -15.21 -26.22 6.45
CA SER A 7 -16.59 -25.80 6.80
C SER A 7 -16.78 -24.29 6.92
N VAL A 8 -15.67 -23.51 6.82
CA VAL A 8 -15.74 -22.04 6.93
C VAL A 8 -16.02 -21.46 5.55
N ASP A 9 -17.20 -20.95 5.35
CA ASP A 9 -17.58 -20.28 4.11
C ASP A 9 -17.04 -18.84 4.04
N GLU A 10 -17.16 -18.20 2.86
CA GLU A 10 -16.69 -16.81 2.64
C GLU A 10 -17.42 -15.77 3.50
N ASN A 11 -18.55 -16.12 4.10
CA ASN A 11 -19.35 -15.24 4.96
C ASN A 11 -19.10 -15.46 6.46
N SER A 12 -18.30 -16.47 6.79
CA SER A 12 -17.93 -16.76 8.18
C SER A 12 -16.68 -16.01 8.56
N GLN A 13 -16.65 -15.48 9.77
CA GLN A 13 -15.47 -14.84 10.35
C GLN A 13 -15.08 -15.59 11.61
N VAL A 14 -13.78 -15.77 11.79
CA VAL A 14 -13.23 -16.57 12.88
C VAL A 14 -12.67 -15.64 13.95
N LEU A 15 -13.06 -15.91 15.17
CA LEU A 15 -12.56 -15.24 16.35
C LEU A 15 -11.69 -16.22 17.14
N ALA A 16 -10.49 -15.82 17.50
CA ALA A 16 -9.63 -16.59 18.39
C ALA A 16 -9.62 -15.97 19.78
N LYS A 17 -9.76 -16.82 20.76
CA LYS A 17 -9.59 -16.46 22.16
C LYS A 17 -8.52 -17.39 22.76
N HIS A 18 -7.51 -16.79 23.33
CA HIS A 18 -6.44 -17.52 23.99
C HIS A 18 -6.44 -17.20 25.48
N ARG A 19 -6.62 -18.22 26.34
CA ARG A 19 -6.53 -18.11 27.82
C ARG A 19 -7.31 -16.92 28.43
N GLY A 20 -8.47 -16.60 27.91
CA GLY A 20 -9.30 -15.51 28.44
C GLY A 20 -8.93 -14.10 27.96
N PHE A 21 -7.90 -13.94 27.11
CA PHE A 21 -7.54 -12.65 26.51
C PHE A 21 -8.55 -12.18 25.45
N PRO A 22 -8.54 -10.88 25.09
CA PRO A 22 -9.45 -10.32 24.11
C PRO A 22 -9.44 -11.10 22.79
N VAL A 23 -10.60 -11.24 22.22
CA VAL A 23 -10.78 -11.91 20.94
C VAL A 23 -10.15 -11.07 19.83
N LYS A 24 -9.27 -11.70 19.02
CA LYS A 24 -8.75 -11.11 17.79
C LYS A 24 -9.46 -11.70 16.60
N LEU A 25 -9.77 -10.85 15.63
CA LEU A 25 -10.28 -11.29 14.35
C LEU A 25 -9.15 -11.94 13.54
N LEU A 26 -9.37 -13.15 13.06
CA LEU A 26 -8.43 -13.91 12.26
C LEU A 26 -8.95 -13.98 10.82
N HIS A 27 -8.17 -13.45 9.90
CA HIS A 27 -8.54 -13.36 8.48
C HIS A 27 -7.98 -14.49 7.64
N ASP A 28 -7.02 -15.21 8.19
CA ASP A 28 -6.28 -16.24 7.47
C ASP A 28 -6.14 -17.45 8.39
N ILE A 29 -7.16 -18.28 8.38
CA ILE A 29 -7.25 -19.44 9.26
C ILE A 29 -6.12 -20.42 9.05
N ASP A 30 -5.57 -20.47 7.83
CA ASP A 30 -4.49 -21.39 7.47
C ASP A 30 -3.15 -21.05 8.12
N LYS A 31 -3.03 -19.81 8.62
CA LYS A 31 -1.82 -19.34 9.31
C LYS A 31 -1.91 -19.42 10.83
N ILE A 32 -3.02 -19.90 11.36
CA ILE A 32 -3.15 -20.06 12.80
C ILE A 32 -2.38 -21.32 13.20
N PRO A 33 -1.35 -21.22 14.02
CA PRO A 33 -0.74 -22.41 14.60
C PRO A 33 -1.78 -23.09 15.48
N VAL A 34 -2.10 -24.32 15.15
CA VAL A 34 -3.00 -25.16 15.96
C VAL A 34 -2.20 -25.64 17.18
N THR A 35 -2.30 -24.91 18.27
CA THR A 35 -1.77 -25.35 19.56
C THR A 35 -2.93 -25.63 20.50
N GLU A 36 -2.76 -26.48 21.49
CA GLU A 36 -3.77 -26.82 22.50
C GLU A 36 -4.29 -25.59 23.29
N ASP A 37 -3.56 -24.48 23.16
CA ASP A 37 -3.82 -23.23 23.89
C ASP A 37 -4.83 -22.29 23.22
N TYR A 38 -5.32 -22.59 22.00
CA TYR A 38 -6.28 -21.75 21.28
C TYR A 38 -7.67 -22.35 21.24
N THR A 39 -8.67 -21.55 21.63
CA THR A 39 -10.07 -21.85 21.32
C THR A 39 -10.47 -21.02 20.12
N ILE A 40 -10.75 -21.67 19.00
CA ILE A 40 -11.27 -21.01 17.80
C ILE A 40 -12.79 -21.08 17.86
N ILE A 41 -13.43 -19.92 17.83
CA ILE A 41 -14.87 -19.80 17.81
C ILE A 41 -15.27 -19.40 16.39
N TYR A 42 -16.00 -20.27 15.69
CA TYR A 42 -16.66 -19.94 14.45
C TYR A 42 -17.97 -19.25 14.75
N THR A 43 -18.11 -18.03 14.26
CA THR A 43 -19.34 -17.27 14.48
C THR A 43 -19.91 -16.89 13.11
N LEU A 44 -21.10 -17.37 12.81
CA LEU A 44 -21.92 -16.87 11.71
C LEU A 44 -22.51 -15.53 12.15
N LEU A 45 -21.69 -14.48 12.09
CA LEU A 45 -22.10 -13.13 12.48
C LEU A 45 -22.61 -12.42 11.22
N LYS A 46 -23.89 -12.61 10.91
CA LYS A 46 -24.53 -11.92 9.78
C LYS A 46 -24.84 -10.45 10.07
N GLU A 47 -25.12 -10.11 11.32
CA GLU A 47 -25.66 -8.79 11.70
C GLU A 47 -24.96 -8.15 12.91
N PHE A 48 -24.23 -8.92 13.72
CA PHE A 48 -23.62 -8.47 14.95
C PHE A 48 -22.14 -8.85 15.03
N ASN A 49 -21.39 -8.08 15.79
CA ASN A 49 -20.01 -8.42 16.10
C ASN A 49 -19.91 -9.37 17.30
N ALA A 50 -18.69 -9.80 17.62
CA ALA A 50 -18.42 -10.65 18.77
C ALA A 50 -18.84 -10.04 20.11
N ASP A 51 -18.88 -8.71 20.19
CA ASP A 51 -19.37 -7.94 21.34
C ASP A 51 -20.89 -7.70 21.35
N GLY A 52 -21.60 -8.24 20.35
CA GLY A 52 -23.05 -8.08 20.19
C GLY A 52 -23.48 -6.74 19.60
N SER A 53 -22.55 -5.83 19.28
CA SER A 53 -22.92 -4.55 18.69
C SER A 53 -23.19 -4.66 17.19
N PRO A 54 -24.10 -3.85 16.60
CA PRO A 54 -24.34 -3.84 15.17
C PRO A 54 -23.09 -3.54 14.37
N SER A 55 -22.97 -4.14 13.18
CA SER A 55 -21.92 -3.78 12.23
C SER A 55 -22.20 -2.40 11.65
N ASP A 56 -21.15 -1.59 11.50
CA ASP A 56 -21.20 -0.35 10.74
C ASP A 56 -20.71 -0.52 9.29
N ILE A 57 -20.34 -1.75 8.90
CA ILE A 57 -19.92 -2.05 7.53
C ILE A 57 -21.14 -2.10 6.63
N VAL A 58 -21.10 -1.27 5.59
CA VAL A 58 -22.12 -1.23 4.53
C VAL A 58 -21.48 -1.64 3.20
N ILE A 59 -22.14 -2.56 2.52
CA ILE A 59 -21.75 -3.07 1.20
C ILE A 59 -22.85 -2.68 0.21
N ASP A 60 -22.47 -1.89 -0.78
CA ASP A 60 -23.36 -1.50 -1.86
C ASP A 60 -22.68 -1.73 -3.22
N ASN A 61 -23.11 -2.76 -3.94
CA ASN A 61 -22.48 -3.21 -5.19
C ASN A 61 -20.96 -3.43 -5.04
N ASN A 62 -20.16 -2.55 -5.65
CA ASN A 62 -18.69 -2.57 -5.60
C ASN A 62 -18.13 -1.49 -4.65
N ASN A 63 -18.91 -1.05 -3.68
CA ASN A 63 -18.54 -0.04 -2.71
C ASN A 63 -18.50 -0.66 -1.32
N LEU A 64 -17.54 -0.26 -0.52
CA LEU A 64 -17.44 -0.58 0.90
C LEU A 64 -17.42 0.70 1.70
N SER A 65 -18.16 0.74 2.81
CA SER A 65 -18.08 1.84 3.77
C SER A 65 -18.29 1.35 5.19
N ASN A 66 -17.81 2.15 6.12
CA ASN A 66 -18.18 2.11 7.52
C ASN A 66 -18.49 3.55 7.99
N SER A 67 -18.62 3.77 9.27
CA SER A 67 -18.90 5.10 9.85
C SER A 67 -17.81 6.15 9.55
N ASN A 68 -16.59 5.75 9.19
CA ASN A 68 -15.43 6.63 9.04
C ASN A 68 -15.02 6.87 7.58
N ILE A 69 -15.05 5.84 6.74
CA ILE A 69 -14.47 5.89 5.40
C ILE A 69 -15.30 5.08 4.40
N LYS A 70 -15.36 5.55 3.16
CA LYS A 70 -15.95 4.80 2.04
C LYS A 70 -14.98 4.71 0.89
N ILE A 71 -14.92 3.53 0.27
CA ILE A 71 -14.27 3.31 -1.03
C ILE A 71 -15.33 2.96 -2.07
N ALA A 72 -15.24 3.57 -3.25
CA ALA A 72 -16.12 3.31 -4.37
C ALA A 72 -15.34 3.11 -5.67
N VAL A 73 -15.78 2.15 -6.48
CA VAL A 73 -15.25 1.93 -7.82
C VAL A 73 -16.30 2.36 -8.84
N GLU A 74 -16.07 3.53 -9.43
CA GLU A 74 -17.02 4.19 -10.32
C GLU A 74 -16.31 4.64 -11.60
N ASN A 75 -16.90 4.38 -12.76
CA ASN A 75 -16.37 4.81 -14.07
C ASN A 75 -14.90 4.42 -14.29
N GLY A 76 -14.48 3.26 -13.80
CA GLY A 76 -13.10 2.79 -13.92
C GLY A 76 -12.08 3.53 -13.03
N LYS A 77 -12.55 4.24 -12.01
CA LYS A 77 -11.76 5.02 -11.05
C LYS A 77 -12.00 4.53 -9.62
N ILE A 78 -11.01 4.68 -8.76
CA ILE A 78 -11.13 4.41 -7.33
C ILE A 78 -11.28 5.74 -6.61
N ASN A 79 -12.46 5.95 -6.04
CA ASN A 79 -12.82 7.13 -5.26
C ASN A 79 -12.81 6.80 -3.77
N ILE A 80 -12.35 7.73 -2.94
CA ILE A 80 -12.38 7.61 -1.48
C ILE A 80 -13.20 8.77 -0.90
N TYR A 81 -14.00 8.44 0.10
CA TYR A 81 -14.77 9.42 0.87
C TYR A 81 -14.34 9.38 2.33
N ASP A 82 -13.91 10.52 2.85
CA ASP A 82 -13.58 10.74 4.26
C ASP A 82 -14.63 11.71 4.82
N GLY A 83 -15.62 11.15 5.50
CA GLY A 83 -16.83 11.90 5.87
C GLY A 83 -17.56 12.44 4.62
N THR A 84 -17.73 13.76 4.55
CA THR A 84 -18.38 14.43 3.41
C THR A 84 -17.44 14.75 2.25
N LYS A 85 -16.13 14.59 2.45
CA LYS A 85 -15.11 14.92 1.44
C LYS A 85 -14.89 13.76 0.48
N CYS A 86 -15.04 14.02 -0.82
CA CYS A 86 -14.74 13.07 -1.87
C CYS A 86 -13.36 13.37 -2.48
N TYR A 87 -12.57 12.33 -2.65
CA TYR A 87 -11.33 12.32 -3.41
C TYR A 87 -11.53 11.46 -4.65
N GLU A 88 -11.81 12.11 -5.78
CA GLU A 88 -12.02 11.43 -7.05
C GLU A 88 -10.73 10.92 -7.66
N ASN A 89 -10.79 9.75 -8.32
CA ASN A 89 -9.63 9.09 -8.94
C ASN A 89 -8.41 9.07 -8.01
N PHE A 90 -8.65 8.74 -6.75
CA PHE A 90 -7.69 8.94 -5.67
C PHE A 90 -6.51 7.99 -5.75
N ILE A 91 -6.74 6.74 -6.18
CA ILE A 91 -5.72 5.70 -6.20
C ILE A 91 -5.50 5.22 -7.63
N GLU A 92 -4.25 5.25 -8.04
CA GLU A 92 -3.79 4.70 -9.31
C GLU A 92 -2.62 3.74 -9.07
N PHE A 93 -2.62 2.60 -9.75
CA PHE A 93 -1.46 1.73 -9.85
C PHE A 93 -0.76 2.01 -11.17
N VAL A 94 0.50 2.33 -11.11
CA VAL A 94 1.26 2.82 -12.27
C VAL A 94 2.59 2.10 -12.42
N ARG A 95 3.10 2.07 -13.64
CA ARG A 95 4.47 1.65 -13.94
C ARG A 95 5.09 2.49 -15.03
N CYS A 96 6.42 2.60 -15.05
CA CYS A 96 7.18 3.19 -16.14
C CYS A 96 8.51 2.46 -16.34
N LYS A 97 9.24 2.78 -17.37
CA LYS A 97 10.59 2.27 -17.58
C LYS A 97 11.56 2.92 -16.59
N ASP A 98 12.56 2.17 -16.17
CA ASP A 98 13.65 2.62 -15.29
C ASP A 98 15.00 2.28 -15.93
N ASN A 99 15.72 3.29 -16.41
CA ASN A 99 17.08 3.13 -16.94
C ASN A 99 18.15 3.43 -15.88
N GLY A 100 17.76 3.39 -14.61
CA GLY A 100 18.65 3.57 -13.48
C GLY A 100 19.42 2.31 -13.11
N ASP A 101 19.71 2.20 -11.84
CA ASP A 101 20.44 1.08 -11.25
C ASP A 101 20.07 0.91 -9.77
N SER A 102 20.87 0.15 -9.01
CA SER A 102 20.56 -0.08 -7.59
C SER A 102 20.58 1.19 -6.74
N TYR A 103 21.24 2.25 -7.15
CA TYR A 103 21.34 3.50 -6.40
C TYR A 103 20.16 4.44 -6.65
N ASN A 104 19.84 4.71 -7.91
CA ASN A 104 18.75 5.61 -8.24
C ASN A 104 18.01 5.31 -9.54
N PHE A 105 16.76 5.73 -9.54
CA PHE A 105 15.90 5.75 -10.71
C PHE A 105 16.46 6.70 -11.77
N ALA A 106 16.34 6.31 -13.04
CA ALA A 106 16.57 7.20 -14.16
C ALA A 106 15.42 7.09 -15.17
N PRO A 107 14.85 8.22 -15.60
CA PRO A 107 13.78 8.21 -16.59
C PRO A 107 14.34 7.78 -17.96
N VAL A 108 13.46 7.18 -18.77
CA VAL A 108 13.72 6.90 -20.18
C VAL A 108 13.09 7.99 -21.00
N GLU A 109 13.84 8.57 -21.93
CA GLU A 109 13.33 9.61 -22.82
C GLU A 109 12.08 9.15 -23.59
N GLY A 110 11.05 9.98 -23.62
CA GLY A 110 9.77 9.66 -24.28
C GLY A 110 8.90 8.64 -23.56
N ASP A 111 9.33 8.08 -22.42
CA ASP A 111 8.51 7.19 -21.60
C ASP A 111 7.60 7.98 -20.67
N SER A 112 6.46 7.40 -20.36
CA SER A 112 5.48 7.96 -19.44
C SER A 112 4.91 6.87 -18.54
N TYR A 113 4.21 7.27 -17.47
CA TYR A 113 3.52 6.30 -16.63
C TYR A 113 2.39 5.61 -17.38
N GLU A 114 2.40 4.30 -17.38
CA GLU A 114 1.29 3.45 -17.79
C GLU A 114 0.40 3.21 -16.58
N ILE A 115 -0.87 3.69 -16.66
CA ILE A 115 -1.84 3.55 -15.59
C ILE A 115 -2.59 2.22 -15.76
N ALA A 116 -2.69 1.46 -14.68
CA ALA A 116 -3.44 0.20 -14.66
C ALA A 116 -4.95 0.46 -14.79
N LYS A 117 -5.56 -0.05 -15.86
CA LYS A 117 -7.01 0.09 -16.11
C LYS A 117 -7.78 -0.97 -15.33
N ILE A 118 -8.83 -0.58 -14.62
CA ILE A 118 -9.73 -1.50 -13.91
C ILE A 118 -10.50 -2.32 -14.93
N LYS A 119 -10.45 -3.66 -14.76
CA LYS A 119 -11.20 -4.64 -15.56
C LYS A 119 -12.47 -5.10 -14.85
N SER A 120 -12.38 -5.29 -13.54
CA SER A 120 -13.52 -5.69 -12.71
C SER A 120 -13.31 -5.29 -11.26
N ALA A 121 -14.42 -5.15 -10.54
CA ALA A 121 -14.44 -4.97 -9.10
C ALA A 121 -15.58 -5.82 -8.53
N ARG A 122 -15.33 -6.52 -7.42
CA ARG A 122 -16.35 -7.32 -6.73
C ARG A 122 -16.03 -7.48 -5.26
N VAL A 123 -17.03 -7.53 -4.42
CA VAL A 123 -16.88 -7.88 -3.02
C VAL A 123 -16.66 -9.38 -2.91
N ILE A 124 -15.58 -9.79 -2.28
CA ILE A 124 -15.16 -11.19 -2.11
C ILE A 124 -15.33 -11.70 -0.67
N LEU A 125 -15.39 -10.80 0.29
CA LEU A 125 -15.69 -11.11 1.69
C LEU A 125 -16.78 -10.17 2.18
N LYS A 126 -17.85 -10.73 2.75
CA LYS A 126 -18.99 -9.98 3.31
C LYS A 126 -19.19 -10.42 4.76
N GLY A 127 -18.58 -9.71 5.66
CA GLY A 127 -18.73 -10.03 7.09
C GLY A 127 -18.97 -8.78 7.94
N PRO A 128 -19.54 -8.94 9.14
CA PRO A 128 -19.87 -7.82 10.01
C PRO A 128 -18.64 -7.15 10.64
N LEU A 129 -17.51 -7.85 10.69
CA LEU A 129 -16.26 -7.35 11.27
C LEU A 129 -15.27 -6.89 10.22
N ARG A 130 -15.36 -7.47 8.99
CA ARG A 130 -14.54 -7.09 7.83
C ARG A 130 -15.28 -7.38 6.54
N ALA A 131 -15.17 -6.47 5.59
CA ALA A 131 -15.51 -6.72 4.21
C ALA A 131 -14.28 -6.49 3.31
N THR A 132 -14.23 -7.19 2.17
CA THR A 132 -13.11 -7.07 1.23
C THR A 132 -13.63 -6.92 -0.20
N LEU A 133 -13.17 -5.87 -0.86
CA LEU A 133 -13.39 -5.59 -2.27
C LEU A 133 -12.15 -6.03 -3.06
N ARG A 134 -12.33 -6.90 -4.06
CA ARG A 134 -11.28 -7.23 -5.03
C ARG A 134 -11.43 -6.41 -6.28
N ILE A 135 -10.36 -5.74 -6.68
CA ILE A 135 -10.23 -5.01 -7.94
C ILE A 135 -9.20 -5.74 -8.80
N VAL A 136 -9.58 -6.10 -10.01
CA VAL A 136 -8.66 -6.66 -11.01
C VAL A 136 -8.38 -5.57 -12.05
N THR A 137 -7.11 -5.30 -12.29
CA THR A 137 -6.66 -4.31 -13.28
C THR A 137 -5.88 -4.98 -14.39
N THR A 138 -5.32 -4.20 -15.31
CA THR A 138 -4.45 -4.71 -16.39
C THR A 138 -3.18 -5.38 -15.86
N PHE A 139 -2.68 -4.99 -14.67
CA PHE A 139 -1.42 -5.50 -14.12
C PHE A 139 -1.54 -6.06 -12.71
N PHE A 140 -2.51 -5.57 -11.92
CA PHE A 140 -2.63 -5.90 -10.50
C PHE A 140 -3.95 -6.59 -10.17
N THR A 141 -3.90 -7.47 -9.18
CA THR A 141 -5.06 -7.85 -8.38
C THR A 141 -4.90 -7.19 -7.01
N VAL A 142 -5.91 -6.44 -6.60
CA VAL A 142 -5.87 -5.64 -5.37
C VAL A 142 -7.05 -6.03 -4.49
N ASP A 143 -6.77 -6.54 -3.31
CA ASP A 143 -7.76 -6.79 -2.28
C ASP A 143 -7.73 -5.63 -1.28
N ILE A 144 -8.86 -4.98 -1.11
CA ILE A 144 -9.03 -3.83 -0.23
C ILE A 144 -10.00 -4.21 0.86
N SER A 145 -9.50 -4.30 2.08
CA SER A 145 -10.28 -4.69 3.25
C SER A 145 -10.59 -3.49 4.12
N LEU A 146 -11.83 -3.45 4.60
CA LEU A 146 -12.33 -2.47 5.55
C LEU A 146 -12.84 -3.19 6.78
N ASP A 147 -12.32 -2.82 7.94
CA ASP A 147 -12.72 -3.33 9.23
C ASP A 147 -13.80 -2.45 9.87
N LYS A 148 -14.60 -3.05 10.74
CA LYS A 148 -15.58 -2.35 11.55
C LYS A 148 -14.89 -1.22 12.32
N ASN A 149 -15.51 -0.02 12.32
CA ASN A 149 -15.06 1.17 13.04
C ASN A 149 -13.63 1.63 12.67
N SER A 150 -12.91 0.95 11.77
CA SER A 150 -11.57 1.34 11.38
C SER A 150 -11.60 2.62 10.54
N LYS A 151 -10.56 3.44 10.69
CA LYS A 151 -10.26 4.59 9.81
C LYS A 151 -9.29 4.22 8.71
N LEU A 152 -8.85 2.95 8.66
CA LEU A 152 -7.88 2.45 7.69
C LEU A 152 -8.55 1.58 6.64
N LEU A 153 -8.13 1.74 5.40
CA LEU A 153 -8.31 0.77 4.32
C LEU A 153 -7.02 -0.03 4.18
N ASN A 154 -7.12 -1.36 4.24
CA ASN A 154 -5.99 -2.27 4.15
C ASN A 154 -5.89 -2.86 2.74
N PHE A 155 -4.73 -2.73 2.11
CA PHE A 155 -4.47 -3.16 0.74
C PHE A 155 -3.52 -4.36 0.73
N LYS A 156 -3.90 -5.38 -0.05
CA LYS A 156 -3.03 -6.47 -0.44
C LYS A 156 -2.99 -6.52 -1.96
N THR A 157 -1.84 -6.21 -2.53
CA THR A 157 -1.64 -6.16 -3.97
C THR A 157 -0.83 -7.36 -4.45
N LYS A 158 -1.20 -7.89 -5.61
CA LYS A 158 -0.45 -8.96 -6.28
C LYS A 158 -0.29 -8.61 -7.76
N TRP A 159 0.87 -8.89 -8.31
CA TRP A 159 1.12 -8.75 -9.75
C TRP A 159 2.21 -9.72 -10.22
N LEU A 160 2.28 -9.90 -11.53
CA LEU A 160 3.32 -10.67 -12.16
C LEU A 160 4.31 -9.72 -12.86
N ASN A 161 5.55 -9.68 -12.35
CA ASN A 161 6.62 -8.91 -12.98
C ASN A 161 7.31 -9.76 -14.06
N LEU A 162 6.91 -9.55 -15.32
CA LEU A 162 7.51 -10.20 -16.48
C LEU A 162 8.42 -9.27 -17.29
N SER A 163 8.63 -8.04 -16.80
CA SER A 163 9.36 -7.00 -17.52
C SER A 163 10.58 -6.56 -16.72
N THR A 164 11.71 -6.42 -17.41
CA THR A 164 12.92 -5.87 -16.83
C THR A 164 12.89 -4.34 -16.82
N ASN A 165 13.69 -3.72 -15.95
CA ASN A 165 13.93 -2.29 -15.89
C ASN A 165 12.63 -1.49 -15.76
N LYS A 166 11.90 -1.74 -14.68
CA LYS A 166 10.60 -1.13 -14.39
C LYS A 166 10.54 -0.57 -12.99
N LEU A 167 9.89 0.58 -12.89
CA LEU A 167 9.41 1.15 -11.65
C LEU A 167 7.89 0.90 -11.55
N TRP A 168 7.43 0.31 -10.45
CA TRP A 168 6.05 0.04 -10.13
C TRP A 168 5.66 0.82 -8.88
N GLN A 169 4.57 1.57 -8.95
CA GLN A 169 4.12 2.42 -7.83
C GLN A 169 2.61 2.34 -7.62
N VAL A 170 2.17 2.58 -6.40
CA VAL A 170 0.82 3.06 -6.10
C VAL A 170 0.89 4.57 -5.92
N ARG A 171 0.01 5.30 -6.61
CA ARG A 171 -0.08 6.76 -6.59
C ARG A 171 -1.38 7.20 -5.95
N PHE A 172 -1.29 8.18 -5.07
CA PHE A 172 -2.42 8.82 -4.41
C PHE A 172 -2.55 10.27 -4.91
N ASN A 173 -3.66 10.58 -5.57
CA ASN A 173 -3.96 11.90 -6.10
C ASN A 173 -4.58 12.78 -5.02
N LEU A 174 -3.82 13.69 -4.44
CA LEU A 174 -4.19 14.44 -3.24
C LEU A 174 -5.11 15.65 -3.53
N GLY A 175 -5.33 15.99 -4.79
CA GLY A 175 -6.20 17.08 -5.23
C GLY A 175 -5.73 18.50 -4.86
N LYS A 176 -4.65 18.61 -4.09
CA LYS A 176 -4.02 19.86 -3.67
C LYS A 176 -2.51 19.74 -3.76
N PRO A 177 -1.79 20.86 -4.02
CA PRO A 177 -0.34 20.87 -4.03
C PRO A 177 0.24 20.38 -2.69
N VAL A 178 1.21 19.48 -2.80
CA VAL A 178 2.00 19.02 -1.65
C VAL A 178 3.07 20.06 -1.38
N LYS A 179 3.15 20.55 -0.15
CA LYS A 179 4.20 21.49 0.28
C LYS A 179 5.31 20.77 1.01
N GLU A 180 4.92 19.81 1.83
CA GLU A 180 5.84 19.00 2.63
C GLU A 180 5.27 17.62 2.86
N VAL A 181 6.16 16.69 3.17
CA VAL A 181 5.86 15.30 3.51
C VAL A 181 6.52 14.97 4.83
N GLN A 182 5.85 14.22 5.65
CA GLN A 182 6.42 13.67 6.87
C GLN A 182 6.51 12.15 6.73
N SER A 183 7.68 11.60 7.01
CA SER A 183 7.91 10.16 6.93
C SER A 183 8.64 9.67 8.17
N GLU A 184 8.37 8.42 8.52
CA GLU A 184 9.13 7.77 9.58
C GLU A 184 10.50 7.35 9.08
N ASP A 185 11.51 7.73 9.82
CA ASP A 185 12.89 7.30 9.63
C ASP A 185 13.55 7.16 11.01
N MET A 186 14.08 5.98 11.32
CA MET A 186 14.68 5.63 12.62
C MET A 186 13.79 5.96 13.85
N ASN A 187 12.49 5.63 13.75
CA ASN A 187 11.46 5.94 14.77
C ASN A 187 11.22 7.43 15.04
N LEU A 188 11.65 8.29 14.14
CA LEU A 188 11.40 9.73 14.16
C LEU A 188 10.58 10.15 12.95
N LEU A 189 9.81 11.23 13.10
CA LEU A 189 9.16 11.88 11.96
C LEU A 189 10.13 12.91 11.35
N ILE A 190 10.48 12.69 10.10
CA ILE A 190 11.31 13.59 9.31
C ILE A 190 10.42 14.37 8.35
N THR A 191 10.50 15.70 8.38
CA THR A 191 9.78 16.58 7.44
C THR A 191 10.68 16.94 6.27
N ARG A 192 10.20 16.68 5.04
CA ARG A 192 10.86 17.05 3.79
C ARG A 192 9.95 17.96 2.98
N LYS A 193 10.49 19.10 2.51
CA LYS A 193 9.77 20.04 1.65
C LYS A 193 9.77 19.54 0.21
N PHE A 194 8.64 19.63 -0.46
CA PHE A 194 8.56 19.42 -1.89
C PHE A 194 9.24 20.58 -2.64
N ASN A 195 10.05 20.23 -3.63
CA ASN A 195 10.64 21.22 -4.55
C ASN A 195 10.32 20.83 -6.00
N PRO A 196 9.59 21.67 -6.75
CA PRO A 196 9.24 21.37 -8.14
C PRO A 196 10.46 21.23 -9.06
N GLU A 197 11.60 21.85 -8.72
CA GLU A 197 12.84 21.73 -9.47
C GLU A 197 13.51 20.35 -9.32
N TYR A 198 13.04 19.53 -8.36
CA TYR A 198 13.57 18.19 -8.12
C TYR A 198 12.80 17.09 -8.87
N ASP A 199 12.07 17.45 -9.93
CA ASP A 199 11.49 16.48 -10.85
C ASP A 199 12.59 15.94 -11.78
N ILE A 200 13.07 14.75 -11.45
CA ILE A 200 14.14 14.07 -12.20
C ILE A 200 13.77 13.81 -13.68
N ARG A 201 12.47 13.79 -14.02
CA ARG A 201 12.03 13.59 -15.41
C ARG A 201 12.21 14.84 -16.26
N GLN A 202 12.35 15.99 -15.62
CA GLN A 202 12.51 17.30 -16.29
C GLN A 202 13.91 17.90 -16.09
N ASN A 203 14.57 17.56 -14.98
CA ASN A 203 15.78 18.23 -14.52
C ASN A 203 16.92 17.21 -14.32
N LEU A 204 17.47 16.71 -15.43
CA LEU A 204 18.65 15.86 -15.40
C LEU A 204 19.93 16.69 -15.26
N PRO A 205 20.96 16.20 -14.56
CA PRO A 205 22.22 16.91 -14.41
C PRO A 205 23.01 16.92 -15.70
N THR A 206 23.69 18.04 -15.99
CA THR A 206 24.59 18.23 -17.15
C THR A 206 26.03 18.42 -16.71
N GLU A 207 26.28 18.87 -15.49
CA GLU A 207 27.63 19.14 -14.99
C GLU A 207 28.24 17.85 -14.42
N LYS A 208 29.57 17.67 -14.69
CA LYS A 208 30.31 16.50 -14.22
C LYS A 208 30.34 16.42 -12.68
N GLY A 209 30.12 15.23 -12.14
CA GLY A 209 30.12 14.97 -10.70
C GLY A 209 28.81 15.34 -9.99
N ILE A 210 27.79 15.77 -10.74
CA ILE A 210 26.49 16.10 -10.18
C ILE A 210 25.52 14.91 -10.32
N GLU A 211 24.68 14.76 -9.31
CA GLU A 211 23.56 13.81 -9.27
C GLU A 211 22.24 14.57 -9.27
N ALA A 212 21.23 14.02 -9.94
CA ALA A 212 19.90 14.61 -10.01
C ALA A 212 19.30 14.73 -8.59
N LYS A 213 18.82 15.93 -8.30
CA LYS A 213 17.96 16.10 -7.13
C LYS A 213 16.61 15.47 -7.38
N THR A 214 16.02 14.86 -6.36
CA THR A 214 14.74 14.17 -6.48
C THR A 214 13.83 14.46 -5.29
N ASN A 215 12.52 14.38 -5.51
CA ASN A 215 11.51 14.34 -4.46
C ASN A 215 11.21 12.90 -3.98
N THR A 216 12.04 11.96 -4.32
CA THR A 216 12.04 10.59 -3.80
C THR A 216 12.82 10.55 -2.49
N ALA A 217 12.31 9.86 -1.49
CA ALA A 217 13.00 9.72 -0.22
C ALA A 217 12.65 8.41 0.49
N PRO A 218 13.50 7.95 1.43
CA PRO A 218 13.23 6.76 2.22
C PRO A 218 12.14 6.99 3.26
N MET A 219 11.49 5.91 3.63
CA MET A 219 10.62 5.74 4.80
C MET A 219 10.81 4.35 5.38
N GLN A 220 10.46 4.15 6.64
CA GLN A 220 10.43 2.79 7.21
C GLN A 220 9.03 2.19 7.13
N ARG A 221 8.08 2.71 7.90
CA ARG A 221 6.73 2.15 7.98
C ARG A 221 5.65 3.12 7.56
N PHE A 222 5.96 4.43 7.50
CA PHE A 222 4.96 5.47 7.42
C PHE A 222 5.40 6.67 6.58
N VAL A 223 4.46 7.18 5.78
CA VAL A 223 4.58 8.48 5.12
C VAL A 223 3.23 9.20 5.14
N TRP A 224 3.28 10.53 5.30
CA TRP A 224 2.10 11.38 5.40
C TRP A 224 2.23 12.64 4.53
N ALA A 225 1.14 12.97 3.82
CA ALA A 225 1.04 14.20 3.06
C ALA A 225 -0.43 14.67 2.96
N ASN A 226 -0.68 15.96 3.18
CA ASN A 226 -2.00 16.61 3.01
C ASN A 226 -3.17 15.92 3.74
N GLY A 227 -2.93 15.26 4.87
CA GLY A 227 -3.94 14.53 5.64
C GLY A 227 -3.97 13.03 5.36
N LEU A 228 -3.41 12.55 4.26
CA LEU A 228 -3.27 11.14 3.96
C LEU A 228 -2.07 10.54 4.70
N GLY A 229 -2.29 9.51 5.51
CA GLY A 229 -1.26 8.62 6.01
C GLY A 229 -1.23 7.33 5.21
N VAL A 230 -0.04 6.88 4.84
CA VAL A 230 0.21 5.57 4.22
C VAL A 230 1.14 4.79 5.13
N ILE A 231 0.69 3.62 5.57
CA ILE A 231 1.44 2.70 6.43
C ILE A 231 1.80 1.49 5.60
N THR A 232 3.07 1.14 5.51
CA THR A 232 3.56 0.09 4.60
C THR A 232 4.17 -1.07 5.36
N LYS A 233 4.15 -2.26 4.76
CA LYS A 233 4.86 -3.43 5.25
C LYS A 233 6.00 -3.77 4.29
N GLY A 234 7.21 -3.29 4.64
CA GLY A 234 8.43 -3.56 3.86
C GLY A 234 8.61 -2.72 2.60
N LEU A 235 7.74 -1.72 2.34
CA LEU A 235 7.96 -0.73 1.30
C LEU A 235 8.67 0.46 1.92
N THR A 236 9.79 0.88 1.34
CA THR A 236 10.74 1.79 1.99
C THR A 236 11.02 3.06 1.21
N GLU A 237 10.31 3.29 0.11
CA GLU A 237 10.53 4.46 -0.74
C GLU A 237 9.22 5.10 -1.13
N TYR A 238 9.16 6.43 -1.07
CA TYR A 238 8.09 7.24 -1.63
C TYR A 238 8.63 8.31 -2.58
N GLU A 239 7.79 8.75 -3.49
CA GLU A 239 8.04 9.88 -4.40
C GLU A 239 6.90 10.89 -4.28
N VAL A 240 7.24 12.17 -4.26
CA VAL A 240 6.26 13.25 -4.24
C VAL A 240 6.28 13.99 -5.57
N SER A 241 5.12 14.24 -6.11
CA SER A 241 4.94 15.20 -7.19
C SER A 241 3.99 16.32 -6.77
N LYS A 242 3.76 17.29 -7.63
CA LYS A 242 3.01 18.52 -7.28
C LYS A 242 1.70 18.25 -6.51
N ASN A 243 0.94 17.26 -6.94
CA ASN A 243 -0.40 16.97 -6.39
C ASN A 243 -0.57 15.51 -5.96
N SER A 244 0.49 14.73 -5.88
CA SER A 244 0.40 13.31 -5.55
C SER A 244 1.55 12.83 -4.68
N LEU A 245 1.24 11.80 -3.90
CA LEU A 245 2.20 10.96 -3.19
C LEU A 245 2.18 9.58 -3.84
N SER A 246 3.34 9.04 -4.17
CA SER A 246 3.48 7.68 -4.68
C SER A 246 4.32 6.86 -3.72
N VAL A 247 3.99 5.57 -3.55
CA VAL A 247 4.81 4.60 -2.83
C VAL A 247 5.34 3.59 -3.82
N THR A 248 6.64 3.35 -3.80
CA THR A 248 7.31 2.39 -4.67
C THR A 248 6.98 0.98 -4.20
N LEU A 249 6.35 0.19 -5.08
CA LEU A 249 6.04 -1.22 -4.86
C LEU A 249 7.21 -2.12 -5.27
N LEU A 250 7.91 -1.74 -6.35
CA LEU A 250 9.08 -2.44 -6.86
C LEU A 250 9.87 -1.53 -7.81
N ARG A 251 11.18 -1.52 -7.66
CA ARG A 251 12.12 -1.09 -8.68
C ARG A 251 12.91 -2.31 -9.20
N SER A 252 12.73 -2.65 -10.45
CA SER A 252 13.51 -3.72 -11.08
C SER A 252 14.60 -3.12 -11.96
N THR A 253 15.86 -3.42 -11.64
CA THR A 253 17.04 -2.95 -12.35
C THR A 253 17.97 -4.13 -12.62
N GLY A 254 18.90 -3.99 -13.57
CA GLY A 254 19.79 -5.08 -13.96
C GLY A 254 21.27 -4.87 -13.61
N MET A 255 21.61 -3.74 -12.97
CA MET A 255 23.00 -3.39 -12.67
C MET A 255 23.17 -2.80 -11.27
N ILE A 256 24.32 -3.06 -10.65
CA ILE A 256 24.71 -2.34 -9.43
C ILE A 256 24.87 -0.85 -9.74
N SER A 257 25.70 -0.50 -10.72
CA SER A 257 25.87 0.87 -11.20
C SER A 257 25.82 0.89 -12.72
N ASN A 258 24.82 1.57 -13.27
CA ASN A 258 24.69 1.70 -14.72
C ASN A 258 25.51 2.91 -15.21
N PRO A 259 26.55 2.72 -16.05
CA PRO A 259 27.34 3.83 -16.57
C PRO A 259 26.55 4.81 -17.46
N LYS A 260 25.37 4.38 -17.94
CA LYS A 260 24.45 5.19 -18.76
C LYS A 260 23.28 5.75 -17.95
N ASN A 261 23.36 5.72 -16.61
CA ASN A 261 22.31 6.28 -15.76
C ASN A 261 22.28 7.81 -15.93
N ALA A 262 21.21 8.32 -16.54
CA ALA A 262 21.04 9.75 -16.80
C ALA A 262 20.85 10.60 -15.52
N ALA A 263 20.50 9.96 -14.38
CA ALA A 263 20.32 10.66 -13.11
C ALA A 263 21.64 11.17 -12.50
N ARG A 264 22.78 10.79 -13.06
CA ARG A 264 24.10 11.27 -12.61
C ARG A 264 25.10 11.27 -13.75
N THR A 265 26.11 12.11 -13.63
CA THR A 265 27.12 12.31 -14.68
C THR A 265 28.41 11.52 -14.44
N THR A 266 28.49 10.79 -13.31
CA THR A 266 29.60 9.88 -12.97
C THR A 266 29.05 8.59 -12.37
N PRO A 267 29.70 7.43 -12.64
CA PRO A 267 29.28 6.17 -12.02
C PRO A 267 29.33 6.23 -10.48
N ALA A 268 28.35 5.62 -9.80
CA ALA A 268 28.33 5.53 -8.34
C ALA A 268 29.12 4.32 -7.80
N GLY A 269 29.39 3.33 -8.66
CA GLY A 269 30.09 2.11 -8.29
C GLY A 269 30.47 1.27 -9.52
N PRO A 270 30.87 0.01 -9.32
CA PRO A 270 31.29 -0.86 -10.41
C PRO A 270 30.10 -1.23 -11.33
N PRO A 271 30.31 -1.30 -12.64
CA PRO A 271 29.27 -1.63 -13.62
C PRO A 271 29.03 -3.15 -13.68
N ILE A 272 28.58 -3.72 -12.58
CA ILE A 272 28.34 -5.15 -12.45
C ILE A 272 26.88 -5.46 -12.82
N GLU A 273 26.69 -6.37 -13.76
CA GLU A 273 25.38 -6.92 -14.10
C GLU A 273 24.85 -7.76 -12.94
N THR A 274 23.61 -7.54 -12.58
CA THR A 274 22.96 -8.19 -11.45
C THR A 274 21.52 -8.58 -11.83
N PRO A 275 21.36 -9.65 -12.64
CA PRO A 275 20.05 -10.06 -13.16
C PRO A 275 19.02 -10.35 -12.06
N GLY A 276 19.44 -10.79 -10.87
CA GLY A 276 18.55 -11.03 -9.73
C GLY A 276 17.82 -9.78 -9.22
N LEU A 277 18.36 -8.58 -9.44
CA LEU A 277 17.69 -7.32 -9.10
C LEU A 277 16.48 -7.02 -9.99
N GLN A 278 16.30 -7.73 -11.10
CA GLN A 278 15.10 -7.61 -11.93
C GLN A 278 13.85 -8.16 -11.23
N GLN A 279 14.02 -9.06 -10.25
CA GLN A 279 12.94 -9.64 -9.46
C GLN A 279 11.76 -10.09 -10.33
N LEU A 280 12.04 -10.91 -11.34
CA LEU A 280 11.01 -11.47 -12.21
C LEU A 280 10.19 -12.52 -11.46
N GLY A 281 8.87 -12.55 -11.72
CA GLY A 281 7.95 -13.51 -11.13
C GLY A 281 6.79 -12.87 -10.37
N GLU A 282 6.19 -13.64 -9.47
CA GLU A 282 5.07 -13.18 -8.65
C GLU A 282 5.54 -12.22 -7.56
N MET A 283 4.88 -11.07 -7.50
CA MET A 283 5.14 -10.01 -6.54
C MET A 283 3.89 -9.74 -5.70
N SER A 284 4.11 -9.32 -4.47
CA SER A 284 3.05 -8.85 -3.60
C SER A 284 3.52 -7.70 -2.72
N ALA A 285 2.60 -6.82 -2.34
CA ALA A 285 2.84 -5.74 -1.40
C ALA A 285 1.60 -5.49 -0.54
N GLU A 286 1.84 -5.11 0.70
CA GLU A 286 0.78 -4.76 1.66
C GLU A 286 1.01 -3.36 2.20
N PHE A 287 -0.07 -2.57 2.26
CA PHE A 287 -0.06 -1.24 2.86
C PHE A 287 -1.46 -0.87 3.33
N SER A 288 -1.56 0.11 4.20
CA SER A 288 -2.82 0.66 4.70
C SER A 288 -2.84 2.16 4.48
N ILE A 289 -4.02 2.72 4.24
CA ILE A 289 -4.21 4.16 4.11
C ILE A 289 -5.32 4.66 5.02
N GLY A 290 -5.20 5.89 5.48
CA GLY A 290 -6.24 6.59 6.24
C GLY A 290 -6.04 8.08 6.24
N PHE A 291 -7.09 8.83 6.63
CA PHE A 291 -7.03 10.28 6.76
C PHE A 291 -7.02 10.67 8.23
N PHE A 292 -5.89 11.19 8.69
CA PHE A 292 -5.72 11.57 10.10
C PHE A 292 -4.64 12.64 10.28
N PRO A 293 -4.69 13.39 11.39
CA PRO A 293 -3.61 14.31 11.74
C PRO A 293 -2.29 13.56 11.94
N VAL A 294 -1.21 14.09 11.40
CA VAL A 294 0.09 13.43 11.48
C VAL A 294 0.56 13.12 12.91
N LYS A 295 0.18 13.93 13.89
CA LYS A 295 0.52 13.70 15.31
C LYS A 295 0.04 12.36 15.85
N ASP A 296 -0.99 11.76 15.24
CA ASP A 296 -1.61 10.50 15.66
C ASP A 296 -0.99 9.28 14.94
N TRP A 297 0.06 9.49 14.16
CA TRP A 297 0.66 8.48 13.28
C TRP A 297 1.05 7.18 14.01
N ALA A 298 1.61 7.30 15.22
CA ALA A 298 2.08 6.15 15.98
C ALA A 298 0.94 5.17 16.30
N ASN A 299 -0.24 5.68 16.68
CA ASN A 299 -1.39 4.85 16.98
C ASN A 299 -1.84 4.02 15.75
N TYR A 300 -1.84 4.62 14.56
CA TYR A 300 -2.20 3.93 13.33
C TYR A 300 -1.13 2.95 12.86
N VAL A 301 0.15 3.26 13.07
CA VAL A 301 1.23 2.30 12.80
C VAL A 301 1.10 1.09 13.74
N GLU A 302 0.80 1.29 15.01
CA GLU A 302 0.57 0.20 15.97
C GLU A 302 -0.68 -0.65 15.60
N GLU A 303 -1.73 -0.06 15.04
CA GLU A 303 -2.90 -0.79 14.54
C GLU A 303 -2.50 -1.77 13.42
N VAL A 304 -1.63 -1.34 12.50
CA VAL A 304 -1.15 -2.16 11.37
C VAL A 304 -0.05 -3.14 11.77
N TYR A 305 0.79 -2.76 12.74
CA TYR A 305 1.87 -3.55 13.32
C TYR A 305 1.58 -3.84 14.80
N PRO A 306 0.58 -4.63 15.12
CA PRO A 306 0.32 -4.97 16.52
C PRO A 306 1.60 -5.58 17.11
N GLN A 307 2.05 -5.02 18.23
CA GLN A 307 3.17 -5.60 18.97
C GLN A 307 2.79 -7.03 19.34
N THR A 308 3.48 -7.99 18.77
CA THR A 308 3.40 -9.37 19.21
C THR A 308 4.15 -9.42 20.54
N ILE A 309 3.43 -9.28 21.65
CA ILE A 309 4.01 -9.55 22.94
C ILE A 309 4.23 -11.07 22.96
N LEU A 310 5.48 -11.47 22.71
CA LEU A 310 5.94 -12.82 22.99
C LEU A 310 6.07 -12.93 24.51
N PHE A 311 5.15 -13.62 25.16
CA PHE A 311 5.31 -14.09 26.52
C PHE A 311 6.02 -15.43 26.55
#